data_9e1ec1f5cd5452eb44fdec32acadf1c3
#
_entry.id   9e1ec1f5cd5452eb44fdec32acadf1c3
#
_cell.length_a   1.000
_cell.length_b   1.000
_cell.length_c   1.000
_cell.angle_alpha   90.00
_cell.angle_beta   90.00
_cell.angle_gamma   90.00
#
_symmetry.space_group_name_H-M   'P 1'
#
loop_
_entity.id
_entity.type
_entity.pdbx_description
1 polymer ?
#
loop_
_entity_poly.entity_id
_entity_poly.type
_entity_poly.pdbx_seq_one_letter_code
_entity_poly.pdbx_strand_id
1 'polypeptide(L)'
;MKSIYYILLLSLLTSFSNAQHNDPIPEHETFTIQSKEVGELRTINVWTPSGYKSGPDSFPVLYMPDGGIKEDFPHMANTLADLIKAKKIKPIILVGIENTQRRKDLTGQTNIKKDKEIAPVVGGSEQFRAFVSNELFTEINKRYRTTTRKGIIGESLAGLFVTETFFLKPDLFDFYIAFDPSLWWNDKYLLKTADKYLDAFPTAQKEFWFAGSKTKGIFETTGKLAD
;
A
#
# COMPACT_ATOMS: atom_id res chain seq x y z
N MET A 1 32.19 -37.87 47.51
CA MET A 1 31.15 -36.85 47.46
C MET A 1 31.09 -36.33 46.02
N LYS A 2 30.07 -36.69 45.27
CA LYS A 2 29.88 -36.27 43.85
C LYS A 2 28.85 -35.11 43.84
N SER A 3 29.31 -33.92 43.53
CA SER A 3 28.42 -32.75 43.38
C SER A 3 27.76 -32.81 42.01
N ILE A 4 26.42 -32.88 41.99
CA ILE A 4 25.59 -32.81 40.81
C ILE A 4 25.22 -31.35 40.58
N TYR A 5 25.74 -30.75 39.51
CA TYR A 5 25.30 -29.41 39.06
C TYR A 5 24.04 -29.54 38.20
N TYR A 6 22.91 -29.02 38.71
CA TYR A 6 21.70 -28.85 37.89
C TYR A 6 21.87 -27.59 37.06
N ILE A 7 22.00 -27.77 35.74
CA ILE A 7 21.91 -26.67 34.78
C ILE A 7 20.44 -26.43 34.51
N LEU A 8 19.94 -25.32 35.04
CA LEU A 8 18.59 -24.82 34.73
C LEU A 8 18.62 -24.18 33.36
N LEU A 9 18.15 -24.89 32.34
CA LEU A 9 18.00 -24.37 30.98
C LEU A 9 16.75 -23.47 30.96
N LEU A 10 16.95 -22.17 31.16
CA LEU A 10 15.89 -21.19 31.02
C LEU A 10 15.62 -20.99 29.53
N SER A 11 14.63 -21.71 28.98
CA SER A 11 14.14 -21.49 27.64
C SER A 11 13.38 -20.15 27.61
N LEU A 12 14.07 -19.10 27.16
CA LEU A 12 13.40 -17.87 26.73
C LEU A 12 12.56 -18.18 25.49
N LEU A 13 11.31 -18.53 25.71
CA LEU A 13 10.27 -18.44 24.68
C LEU A 13 10.07 -16.94 24.37
N THR A 14 10.79 -16.44 23.39
CA THR A 14 10.44 -15.17 22.75
C THR A 14 9.10 -15.39 22.03
N SER A 15 8.02 -15.06 22.72
CA SER A 15 6.72 -14.90 22.12
C SER A 15 6.85 -13.73 21.14
N PHE A 16 6.96 -14.04 19.85
CA PHE A 16 6.66 -13.05 18.80
C PHE A 16 5.17 -12.76 18.96
N SER A 17 4.88 -11.70 19.68
CA SER A 17 3.57 -11.10 19.70
C SER A 17 3.33 -10.58 18.28
N ASN A 18 2.62 -11.35 17.46
CA ASN A 18 1.88 -10.78 16.36
C ASN A 18 0.87 -9.83 17.01
N ALA A 19 1.21 -8.57 17.13
CA ALA A 19 0.25 -7.52 17.39
C ALA A 19 -0.67 -7.47 16.17
N GLN A 20 -1.66 -8.36 16.15
CA GLN A 20 -2.84 -8.19 15.32
C GLN A 20 -3.47 -6.90 15.86
N HIS A 21 -3.30 -5.79 15.15
CA HIS A 21 -3.99 -4.56 15.46
C HIS A 21 -5.48 -4.85 15.38
N ASN A 22 -6.11 -5.04 16.55
CA ASN A 22 -7.57 -5.12 16.67
C ASN A 22 -8.13 -3.68 16.66
N ASP A 23 -7.80 -2.92 15.63
CA ASP A 23 -8.43 -1.62 15.44
C ASP A 23 -9.92 -1.81 15.22
N PRO A 24 -10.77 -0.99 15.84
CA PRO A 24 -12.20 -1.06 15.59
C PRO A 24 -12.47 -0.81 14.13
N ILE A 25 -13.32 -1.63 13.52
CA ILE A 25 -13.72 -1.43 12.12
C ILE A 25 -14.60 -0.17 12.06
N PRO A 26 -14.17 0.91 11.37
CA PRO A 26 -14.94 2.13 11.29
C PRO A 26 -16.19 1.95 10.42
N GLU A 27 -17.18 2.84 10.56
CA GLU A 27 -18.29 2.89 9.61
C GLU A 27 -17.76 3.12 8.19
N HIS A 28 -18.10 2.24 7.25
CA HIS A 28 -17.64 2.28 5.87
C HIS A 28 -18.68 1.66 4.94
N GLU A 29 -18.50 1.84 3.66
CA GLU A 29 -19.28 1.16 2.62
C GLU A 29 -18.40 0.09 1.95
N THR A 30 -19.00 -1.06 1.63
CA THR A 30 -18.34 -2.13 0.87
C THR A 30 -19.13 -2.42 -0.39
N PHE A 31 -18.44 -2.52 -1.52
CA PHE A 31 -19.02 -2.97 -2.77
C PHE A 31 -18.01 -3.79 -3.58
N THR A 32 -18.48 -4.42 -4.65
CA THR A 32 -17.63 -5.23 -5.51
C THR A 32 -17.61 -4.72 -6.95
N ILE A 33 -16.50 -4.97 -7.63
CA ILE A 33 -16.32 -4.70 -9.07
C ILE A 33 -15.92 -6.01 -9.73
N GLN A 34 -16.68 -6.48 -10.73
CA GLN A 34 -16.22 -7.55 -11.60
C GLN A 34 -15.23 -6.95 -12.60
N SER A 35 -13.96 -7.09 -12.31
CA SER A 35 -12.90 -6.48 -13.11
C SER A 35 -12.64 -7.28 -14.39
N LYS A 36 -12.51 -6.56 -15.49
CA LYS A 36 -12.06 -7.11 -16.79
C LYS A 36 -10.53 -7.12 -16.86
N GLU A 37 -9.86 -6.13 -16.24
CA GLU A 37 -8.41 -5.98 -16.28
C GLU A 37 -7.68 -7.12 -15.57
N VAL A 38 -8.19 -7.53 -14.39
CA VAL A 38 -7.60 -8.63 -13.59
C VAL A 38 -8.38 -9.94 -13.69
N GLY A 39 -9.56 -9.93 -14.32
CA GLY A 39 -10.35 -11.13 -14.58
C GLY A 39 -11.07 -11.72 -13.36
N GLU A 40 -11.24 -10.97 -12.28
CA GLU A 40 -11.82 -11.45 -11.03
C GLU A 40 -12.65 -10.40 -10.30
N LEU A 41 -13.45 -10.84 -9.31
CA LEU A 41 -14.22 -9.96 -8.46
C LEU A 41 -13.31 -9.27 -7.44
N ARG A 42 -13.41 -7.95 -7.33
CA ARG A 42 -12.66 -7.13 -6.38
C ARG A 42 -13.58 -6.51 -5.34
N THR A 43 -13.25 -6.69 -4.07
CA THR A 43 -13.94 -6.04 -2.95
C THR A 43 -13.28 -4.70 -2.65
N ILE A 44 -14.11 -3.67 -2.54
CA ILE A 44 -13.69 -2.29 -2.29
C ILE A 44 -14.36 -1.80 -1.01
N ASN A 45 -13.57 -1.30 -0.08
CA ASN A 45 -14.02 -0.69 1.16
C ASN A 45 -13.79 0.83 1.09
N VAL A 46 -14.80 1.61 1.40
CA VAL A 46 -14.72 3.07 1.31
C VAL A 46 -15.11 3.71 2.64
N TRP A 47 -14.17 4.41 3.23
CA TRP A 47 -14.40 5.25 4.39
C TRP A 47 -14.45 6.72 3.97
N THR A 48 -15.44 7.43 4.50
CA THR A 48 -15.62 8.86 4.25
C THR A 48 -15.40 9.67 5.53
N PRO A 49 -14.77 10.86 5.46
CA PRO A 49 -14.51 11.69 6.64
C PRO A 49 -15.80 12.23 7.26
N SER A 50 -15.72 12.59 8.54
CA SER A 50 -16.81 13.27 9.21
C SER A 50 -17.22 14.53 8.43
N GLY A 51 -18.54 14.76 8.31
CA GLY A 51 -19.08 15.85 7.49
C GLY A 51 -19.37 15.48 6.04
N TYR A 52 -18.87 14.35 5.53
CA TYR A 52 -19.19 13.92 4.16
C TYR A 52 -20.69 13.75 3.93
N LYS A 53 -21.40 13.12 4.87
CA LYS A 53 -22.86 12.87 4.74
C LYS A 53 -23.71 14.12 4.95
N SER A 54 -23.21 15.13 5.67
CA SER A 54 -23.97 16.33 6.07
C SER A 54 -23.77 17.56 5.18
N GLY A 55 -22.84 17.51 4.23
CA GLY A 55 -22.50 18.65 3.37
C GLY A 55 -22.40 18.30 1.90
N PRO A 56 -22.33 19.29 1.02
CA PRO A 56 -22.20 19.11 -0.42
C PRO A 56 -20.74 18.96 -0.89
N ASP A 57 -19.76 19.07 0.01
CA ASP A 57 -18.35 19.17 -0.32
C ASP A 57 -17.83 17.91 -1.02
N SER A 58 -16.85 18.11 -1.90
CA SER A 58 -16.07 17.07 -2.55
C SER A 58 -14.70 16.95 -1.90
N PHE A 59 -14.16 15.73 -1.86
CA PHE A 59 -12.93 15.43 -1.15
C PHE A 59 -11.91 14.73 -2.05
N PRO A 60 -10.60 14.94 -1.84
CA PRO A 60 -9.56 14.12 -2.47
C PRO A 60 -9.70 12.66 -2.05
N VAL A 61 -9.10 11.75 -2.83
CA VAL A 61 -9.19 10.32 -2.58
C VAL A 61 -7.80 9.74 -2.36
N LEU A 62 -7.66 8.93 -1.30
CA LEU A 62 -6.48 8.12 -1.03
C LEU A 62 -6.83 6.65 -1.30
N TYR A 63 -6.14 6.05 -2.26
CA TYR A 63 -6.28 4.64 -2.59
C TYR A 63 -5.23 3.82 -1.84
N MET A 64 -5.60 2.62 -1.37
CA MET A 64 -4.67 1.72 -0.71
C MET A 64 -4.90 0.26 -1.13
N PRO A 65 -3.90 -0.44 -1.66
CA PRO A 65 -3.84 -1.90 -1.60
C PRO A 65 -3.76 -2.35 -0.13
N ASP A 66 -3.95 -3.63 0.14
CA ASP A 66 -4.07 -4.16 1.52
C ASP A 66 -5.25 -3.50 2.27
N GLY A 67 -6.34 -3.23 1.54
CA GLY A 67 -7.47 -2.43 1.99
C GLY A 67 -8.69 -3.24 2.41
N GLY A 68 -8.52 -4.52 2.77
CA GLY A 68 -9.57 -5.35 3.35
C GLY A 68 -9.85 -5.00 4.82
N ILE A 69 -11.05 -5.33 5.31
CA ILE A 69 -11.43 -5.11 6.72
C ILE A 69 -10.63 -5.98 7.71
N LYS A 70 -9.98 -7.01 7.23
CA LYS A 70 -9.05 -7.88 7.98
C LYS A 70 -7.58 -7.58 7.66
N GLU A 71 -7.34 -6.54 6.90
CA GLU A 71 -6.05 -6.02 6.50
C GLU A 71 -5.85 -4.63 7.14
N ASP A 72 -5.13 -3.73 6.52
CA ASP A 72 -4.75 -2.44 7.11
C ASP A 72 -5.82 -1.35 7.02
N PHE A 73 -6.96 -1.62 6.35
CA PHE A 73 -8.02 -0.62 6.15
C PHE A 73 -8.55 -0.03 7.47
N PRO A 74 -8.88 -0.81 8.54
CA PRO A 74 -9.38 -0.23 9.78
C PRO A 74 -8.34 0.68 10.45
N HIS A 75 -7.09 0.27 10.48
CA HIS A 75 -5.99 1.05 11.04
C HIS A 75 -5.82 2.39 10.32
N MET A 76 -5.77 2.35 9.00
CA MET A 76 -5.61 3.54 8.17
C MET A 76 -6.79 4.49 8.30
N ALA A 77 -8.03 4.00 8.27
CA ALA A 77 -9.22 4.83 8.40
C ALA A 77 -9.28 5.52 9.76
N ASN A 78 -8.97 4.81 10.86
CA ASN A 78 -8.92 5.40 12.21
C ASN A 78 -7.80 6.43 12.32
N THR A 79 -6.62 6.14 11.78
CA THR A 79 -5.50 7.09 11.75
C THR A 79 -5.87 8.38 11.00
N LEU A 80 -6.50 8.27 9.82
CA LEU A 80 -6.96 9.44 9.08
C LEU A 80 -8.03 10.23 9.85
N ALA A 81 -8.98 9.54 10.51
CA ALA A 81 -9.98 10.18 11.34
C ALA A 81 -9.35 11.03 12.46
N ASP A 82 -8.36 10.49 13.15
CA ASP A 82 -7.64 11.18 14.24
C ASP A 82 -6.81 12.35 13.73
N LEU A 83 -6.12 12.20 12.61
CA LEU A 83 -5.35 13.29 11.99
C LEU A 83 -6.24 14.43 11.51
N ILE A 84 -7.40 14.12 10.91
CA ILE A 84 -8.40 15.10 10.49
C ILE A 84 -8.99 15.82 11.71
N LYS A 85 -9.38 15.09 12.76
CA LYS A 85 -9.89 15.63 14.02
C LYS A 85 -8.88 16.56 14.68
N ALA A 86 -7.60 16.19 14.65
CA ALA A 86 -6.50 16.99 15.15
C ALA A 86 -6.11 18.16 14.22
N LYS A 87 -6.80 18.34 13.08
CA LYS A 87 -6.51 19.36 12.04
C LYS A 87 -5.10 19.29 11.47
N LYS A 88 -4.47 18.13 11.51
CA LYS A 88 -3.13 17.88 10.93
C LYS A 88 -3.16 17.63 9.43
N ILE A 89 -4.28 17.11 8.93
CA ILE A 89 -4.53 16.93 7.50
C ILE A 89 -5.93 17.43 7.15
N LYS A 90 -6.14 17.74 5.88
CA LYS A 90 -7.47 18.05 5.34
C LYS A 90 -8.29 16.76 5.20
N PRO A 91 -9.65 16.84 5.25
CA PRO A 91 -10.50 15.69 5.01
C PRO A 91 -10.21 15.01 3.66
N ILE A 92 -10.21 13.67 3.66
CA ILE A 92 -9.91 12.82 2.52
C ILE A 92 -10.77 11.56 2.59
N ILE A 93 -11.18 11.03 1.44
CA ILE A 93 -11.85 9.73 1.31
C ILE A 93 -10.77 8.65 1.25
N LEU A 94 -10.93 7.54 1.99
CA LEU A 94 -10.07 6.37 1.88
C LEU A 94 -10.79 5.29 1.05
N VAL A 95 -10.09 4.75 0.05
CA VAL A 95 -10.55 3.65 -0.79
C VAL A 95 -9.59 2.48 -0.63
N GLY A 96 -10.01 1.47 0.13
CA GLY A 96 -9.27 0.23 0.34
C GLY A 96 -9.63 -0.82 -0.70
N ILE A 97 -8.62 -1.44 -1.28
CA ILE A 97 -8.74 -2.54 -2.23
C ILE A 97 -8.32 -3.82 -1.50
N GLU A 98 -9.30 -4.71 -1.23
CA GLU A 98 -9.03 -5.98 -0.58
C GLU A 98 -8.20 -6.89 -1.47
N ASN A 99 -7.24 -7.58 -0.89
CA ASN A 99 -6.38 -8.50 -1.62
C ASN A 99 -7.12 -9.77 -2.03
N THR A 100 -6.83 -10.25 -3.22
CA THR A 100 -7.13 -11.60 -3.70
C THR A 100 -5.83 -12.39 -3.85
N GLN A 101 -4.99 -12.00 -4.80
CA GLN A 101 -3.68 -12.56 -5.03
C GLN A 101 -2.59 -11.50 -4.80
N ARG A 102 -2.44 -11.06 -3.55
CA ARG A 102 -1.58 -9.94 -3.15
C ARG A 102 -0.21 -9.91 -3.84
N ARG A 103 0.48 -11.05 -3.84
CA ARG A 103 1.84 -11.12 -4.40
C ARG A 103 1.86 -10.98 -5.91
N LYS A 104 0.86 -11.52 -6.61
CA LYS A 104 0.70 -11.34 -8.05
C LYS A 104 0.42 -9.87 -8.37
N ASP A 105 -0.54 -9.28 -7.69
CA ASP A 105 -1.06 -7.94 -8.00
C ASP A 105 -0.09 -6.81 -7.69
N LEU A 106 0.73 -6.99 -6.66
CA LEU A 106 1.62 -5.94 -6.17
C LEU A 106 3.07 -6.08 -6.66
N THR A 107 3.35 -7.04 -7.54
CA THR A 107 4.71 -7.25 -8.06
C THR A 107 4.74 -7.26 -9.58
N GLY A 108 5.79 -6.64 -10.12
CA GLY A 108 6.17 -6.79 -11.51
C GLY A 108 6.81 -8.15 -11.81
N GLN A 109 7.05 -8.41 -13.10
CA GLN A 109 7.74 -9.63 -13.55
C GLN A 109 9.12 -9.73 -12.93
N THR A 110 9.53 -10.97 -12.61
CA THR A 110 10.89 -11.28 -12.15
C THR A 110 11.38 -12.60 -12.74
N ASN A 111 12.68 -12.68 -13.00
CA ASN A 111 13.37 -13.92 -13.35
C ASN A 111 14.24 -14.44 -12.19
N ILE A 112 14.22 -13.75 -11.05
CA ILE A 112 15.00 -14.14 -9.87
C ILE A 112 14.34 -15.34 -9.19
N LYS A 113 15.07 -16.44 -9.07
CA LYS A 113 14.58 -17.69 -8.49
C LYS A 113 14.05 -17.48 -7.06
N LYS A 114 14.79 -16.73 -6.25
CA LYS A 114 14.41 -16.42 -4.86
C LYS A 114 13.07 -15.69 -4.77
N ASP A 115 12.80 -14.77 -5.66
CA ASP A 115 11.51 -14.05 -5.70
C ASP A 115 10.36 -15.02 -5.99
N LYS A 116 10.58 -15.95 -6.95
CA LYS A 116 9.59 -16.98 -7.31
C LYS A 116 9.35 -18.01 -6.21
N GLU A 117 10.33 -18.24 -5.35
CA GLU A 117 10.16 -19.07 -4.14
C GLU A 117 9.25 -18.37 -3.12
N ILE A 118 9.39 -17.04 -2.96
CA ILE A 118 8.55 -16.22 -2.07
C ILE A 118 7.15 -16.05 -2.65
N ALA A 119 7.04 -15.82 -3.95
CA ALA A 119 5.82 -15.53 -4.67
C ALA A 119 5.76 -16.35 -5.97
N PRO A 120 5.20 -17.58 -5.95
CA PRO A 120 5.14 -18.44 -7.14
C PRO A 120 4.34 -17.83 -8.30
N VAL A 121 3.35 -16.99 -8.00
CA VAL A 121 2.57 -16.24 -8.99
C VAL A 121 2.87 -14.76 -8.83
N VAL A 122 3.43 -14.15 -9.87
CA VAL A 122 3.94 -12.77 -9.89
C VAL A 122 3.61 -12.08 -11.21
N GLY A 123 3.90 -10.78 -11.30
CA GLY A 123 3.89 -10.04 -12.56
C GLY A 123 2.53 -9.51 -12.98
N GLY A 124 1.60 -9.33 -12.03
CA GLY A 124 0.28 -8.77 -12.27
C GLY A 124 0.16 -7.28 -11.97
N SER A 125 1.25 -6.59 -11.60
CA SER A 125 1.18 -5.18 -11.17
C SER A 125 0.70 -4.25 -12.29
N GLU A 126 0.98 -4.56 -13.54
CA GLU A 126 0.49 -3.79 -14.69
C GLU A 126 -1.03 -3.90 -14.82
N GLN A 127 -1.59 -5.11 -14.78
CA GLN A 127 -3.03 -5.37 -14.85
C GLN A 127 -3.76 -4.79 -13.63
N PHE A 128 -3.16 -4.92 -12.45
CA PHE A 128 -3.73 -4.33 -11.24
C PHE A 128 -3.74 -2.79 -11.30
N ARG A 129 -2.71 -2.18 -11.85
CA ARG A 129 -2.66 -0.74 -12.10
C ARG A 129 -3.71 -0.30 -13.14
N ALA A 130 -3.91 -1.11 -14.19
CA ALA A 130 -4.96 -0.89 -15.19
C ALA A 130 -6.35 -0.98 -14.54
N PHE A 131 -6.62 -1.97 -13.69
CA PHE A 131 -7.85 -2.05 -12.90
C PHE A 131 -8.09 -0.78 -12.10
N VAL A 132 -7.09 -0.29 -11.37
CA VAL A 132 -7.22 0.92 -10.55
C VAL A 132 -7.55 2.13 -11.42
N SER A 133 -6.86 2.31 -12.54
CA SER A 133 -7.04 3.50 -13.40
C SER A 133 -8.29 3.45 -14.26
N ASN A 134 -8.60 2.31 -14.86
CA ASN A 134 -9.63 2.21 -15.88
C ASN A 134 -11.02 1.88 -15.29
N GLU A 135 -11.06 1.15 -14.20
CA GLU A 135 -12.30 0.66 -13.60
C GLU A 135 -12.60 1.32 -12.26
N LEU A 136 -11.66 1.23 -11.30
CA LEU A 136 -11.90 1.71 -9.93
C LEU A 136 -12.08 3.23 -9.86
N PHE A 137 -11.24 4.02 -10.51
CA PHE A 137 -11.39 5.48 -10.52
C PHE A 137 -12.76 5.91 -11.05
N THR A 138 -13.22 5.28 -12.12
CA THR A 138 -14.54 5.56 -12.71
C THR A 138 -15.67 5.26 -11.72
N GLU A 139 -15.60 4.09 -11.06
CA GLU A 139 -16.65 3.67 -10.14
C GLU A 139 -16.67 4.54 -8.86
N ILE A 140 -15.50 4.94 -8.33
CA ILE A 140 -15.41 5.85 -7.19
C ILE A 140 -15.96 7.24 -7.53
N ASN A 141 -15.59 7.82 -8.66
CA ASN A 141 -16.09 9.13 -9.08
C ASN A 141 -17.62 9.13 -9.35
N LYS A 142 -18.18 8.00 -9.75
CA LYS A 142 -19.62 7.84 -9.93
C LYS A 142 -20.39 7.78 -8.62
N ARG A 143 -19.80 7.16 -7.58
CA ARG A 143 -20.47 6.89 -6.29
C ARG A 143 -20.28 8.01 -5.27
N TYR A 144 -19.12 8.69 -5.32
CA TYR A 144 -18.71 9.63 -4.27
C TYR A 144 -18.42 11.01 -4.84
N ARG A 145 -18.61 12.02 -3.98
CA ARG A 145 -18.22 13.40 -4.29
C ARG A 145 -16.72 13.56 -4.12
N THR A 146 -16.00 13.41 -5.22
CA THR A 146 -14.55 13.47 -5.26
C THR A 146 -14.07 14.74 -5.93
N THR A 147 -12.88 15.21 -5.54
CA THR A 147 -12.11 16.17 -6.32
C THR A 147 -11.24 15.41 -7.35
N THR A 148 -10.54 16.13 -8.21
CA THR A 148 -9.57 15.54 -9.14
C THR A 148 -8.32 15.02 -8.43
N ARG A 149 -7.98 15.55 -7.23
CA ARG A 149 -6.77 15.19 -6.47
C ARG A 149 -6.90 13.78 -5.88
N LYS A 150 -5.96 12.94 -6.18
CA LYS A 150 -5.90 11.55 -5.71
C LYS A 150 -4.48 11.12 -5.39
N GLY A 151 -4.36 10.25 -4.42
CA GLY A 151 -3.08 9.66 -4.02
C GLY A 151 -3.19 8.16 -3.81
N ILE A 152 -2.03 7.55 -3.63
CA ILE A 152 -1.92 6.12 -3.31
C ILE A 152 -0.93 5.93 -2.16
N ILE A 153 -1.26 4.98 -1.25
CA ILE A 153 -0.44 4.62 -0.11
C ILE A 153 -0.26 3.11 -0.04
N GLY A 154 0.88 2.65 0.41
CA GLY A 154 1.12 1.23 0.64
C GLY A 154 2.36 0.94 1.46
N GLU A 155 2.38 -0.22 2.10
CA GLU A 155 3.49 -0.73 2.88
C GLU A 155 4.04 -2.04 2.29
N SER A 156 5.33 -2.28 2.45
CA SER A 156 6.00 -3.51 2.02
C SER A 156 5.83 -3.77 0.51
N LEU A 157 5.16 -4.84 0.07
CA LEU A 157 4.86 -5.09 -1.35
C LEU A 157 3.89 -4.04 -1.92
N ALA A 158 2.96 -3.51 -1.13
CA ALA A 158 2.13 -2.39 -1.56
C ALA A 158 2.96 -1.12 -1.72
N GLY A 159 3.96 -0.89 -0.86
CA GLY A 159 4.95 0.18 -1.03
C GLY A 159 5.80 0.01 -2.29
N LEU A 160 6.17 -1.24 -2.64
CA LEU A 160 6.81 -1.55 -3.91
C LEU A 160 5.92 -1.17 -5.11
N PHE A 161 4.65 -1.56 -5.08
CA PHE A 161 3.66 -1.21 -6.11
C PHE A 161 3.47 0.31 -6.26
N VAL A 162 3.41 1.03 -5.14
CA VAL A 162 3.35 2.50 -5.12
C VAL A 162 4.58 3.10 -5.80
N THR A 163 5.78 2.64 -5.43
CA THR A 163 7.04 3.12 -6.01
C THR A 163 7.15 2.77 -7.51
N GLU A 164 6.77 1.55 -7.89
CA GLU A 164 6.71 1.14 -9.29
C GLU A 164 5.75 2.02 -10.09
N THR A 165 4.59 2.32 -9.51
CA THR A 165 3.58 3.17 -10.15
C THR A 165 4.08 4.60 -10.32
N PHE A 166 4.76 5.15 -9.31
CA PHE A 166 5.40 6.47 -9.39
C PHE A 166 6.38 6.56 -10.57
N PHE A 167 7.21 5.56 -10.77
CA PHE A 167 8.17 5.58 -11.88
C PHE A 167 7.54 5.31 -13.24
N LEU A 168 6.63 4.32 -13.35
CA LEU A 168 6.12 3.88 -14.63
C LEU A 168 4.92 4.68 -15.14
N LYS A 169 4.11 5.22 -14.24
CA LYS A 169 2.85 5.93 -14.54
C LYS A 169 2.64 7.11 -13.59
N PRO A 170 3.56 8.08 -13.57
CA PRO A 170 3.53 9.20 -12.62
C PRO A 170 2.27 10.06 -12.70
N ASP A 171 1.56 10.04 -13.82
CA ASP A 171 0.34 10.83 -14.00
C ASP A 171 -0.93 10.19 -13.42
N LEU A 172 -0.85 8.94 -12.92
CA LEU A 172 -2.01 8.29 -12.33
C LEU A 172 -2.46 8.95 -11.02
N PHE A 173 -1.51 9.43 -10.23
CA PHE A 173 -1.79 10.07 -8.95
C PHE A 173 -1.07 11.41 -8.83
N ASP A 174 -1.55 12.25 -7.93
CA ASP A 174 -0.92 13.53 -7.60
C ASP A 174 0.12 13.38 -6.50
N PHE A 175 -0.09 12.40 -5.59
CA PHE A 175 0.85 12.10 -4.52
C PHE A 175 0.91 10.58 -4.25
N TYR A 176 2.09 10.15 -3.82
CA TYR A 176 2.46 8.76 -3.59
C TYR A 176 3.09 8.63 -2.21
N ILE A 177 2.69 7.60 -1.44
CA ILE A 177 3.21 7.35 -0.11
C ILE A 177 3.61 5.88 0.00
N ALA A 178 4.89 5.61 0.22
CA ALA A 178 5.43 4.26 0.34
C ALA A 178 6.14 4.06 1.68
N PHE A 179 5.64 3.15 2.50
CA PHE A 179 6.29 2.72 3.73
C PHE A 179 6.98 1.38 3.53
N ASP A 180 8.20 1.25 4.04
CA ASP A 180 8.99 0.00 3.97
C ASP A 180 8.95 -0.69 2.59
N PRO A 181 9.06 0.06 1.46
CA PRO A 181 8.87 -0.51 0.15
C PRO A 181 9.84 -1.67 -0.10
N SER A 182 9.33 -2.79 -0.61
CA SER A 182 10.11 -4.00 -0.90
C SER A 182 11.02 -3.83 -2.12
N LEU A 183 11.87 -2.80 -2.12
CA LEU A 183 12.75 -2.42 -3.24
C LEU A 183 13.85 -3.45 -3.55
N TRP A 184 13.98 -4.49 -2.72
CA TRP A 184 14.84 -5.65 -2.98
C TRP A 184 14.31 -6.56 -4.10
N TRP A 185 13.03 -6.43 -4.48
CA TRP A 185 12.37 -7.22 -5.51
C TRP A 185 13.09 -7.12 -6.86
N ASN A 186 13.11 -8.23 -7.60
CA ASN A 186 13.73 -8.35 -8.92
C ASN A 186 15.16 -7.79 -8.94
N ASP A 187 15.96 -8.21 -7.95
CA ASP A 187 17.35 -7.78 -7.77
C ASP A 187 17.50 -6.24 -7.76
N LYS A 188 16.61 -5.57 -7.03
CA LYS A 188 16.60 -4.10 -6.89
C LYS A 188 16.37 -3.37 -8.21
N TYR A 189 15.59 -3.94 -9.10
CA TYR A 189 15.38 -3.41 -10.45
C TYR A 189 14.95 -1.94 -10.46
N LEU A 190 14.00 -1.55 -9.60
CA LEU A 190 13.54 -0.16 -9.55
C LEU A 190 14.67 0.82 -9.19
N LEU A 191 15.51 0.48 -8.23
CA LEU A 191 16.66 1.31 -7.85
C LEU A 191 17.68 1.39 -8.99
N LYS A 192 17.95 0.29 -9.67
CA LYS A 192 18.91 0.23 -10.78
C LYS A 192 18.46 1.02 -12.01
N THR A 193 17.17 1.29 -12.11
CA THR A 193 16.58 1.98 -13.28
C THR A 193 15.93 3.31 -12.94
N ALA A 194 16.05 3.77 -11.69
CA ALA A 194 15.44 5.02 -11.21
C ALA A 194 15.79 6.23 -12.08
N ASP A 195 17.08 6.45 -12.36
CA ASP A 195 17.57 7.57 -13.18
C ASP A 195 16.87 7.63 -14.53
N LYS A 196 16.74 6.47 -15.20
CA LYS A 196 16.05 6.41 -16.51
C LYS A 196 14.61 6.90 -16.45
N TYR A 197 13.90 6.63 -15.36
CA TYR A 197 12.52 7.09 -15.21
C TYR A 197 12.46 8.55 -14.78
N LEU A 198 13.38 9.00 -13.95
CA LEU A 198 13.47 10.38 -13.50
C LEU A 198 13.86 11.33 -14.64
N ASP A 199 14.77 10.93 -15.53
CA ASP A 199 15.13 11.69 -16.73
C ASP A 199 13.95 11.93 -17.68
N ALA A 200 13.00 10.98 -17.70
CA ALA A 200 11.79 11.07 -18.53
C ALA A 200 10.56 11.55 -17.73
N PHE A 201 10.74 12.02 -16.49
CA PHE A 201 9.65 12.36 -15.61
C PHE A 201 8.85 13.55 -16.15
N PRO A 202 7.51 13.58 -16.00
CA PRO A 202 6.69 14.69 -16.47
C PRO A 202 7.06 15.98 -15.75
N THR A 203 6.92 17.11 -16.42
CA THR A 203 7.18 18.45 -15.86
C THR A 203 6.18 18.84 -14.77
N ALA A 204 5.02 18.17 -14.69
CA ALA A 204 4.03 18.38 -13.64
C ALA A 204 4.60 17.94 -12.29
N GLN A 205 4.49 18.80 -11.29
CA GLN A 205 4.95 18.49 -9.93
C GLN A 205 4.17 17.32 -9.35
N LYS A 206 4.88 16.28 -8.91
CA LYS A 206 4.34 15.12 -8.19
C LYS A 206 4.98 15.05 -6.80
N GLU A 207 4.22 14.57 -5.84
CA GLU A 207 4.70 14.40 -4.47
C GLU A 207 4.97 12.91 -4.22
N PHE A 208 6.19 12.56 -3.83
CA PHE A 208 6.52 11.20 -3.43
C PHE A 208 7.14 11.21 -2.03
N TRP A 209 6.42 10.60 -1.09
CA TRP A 209 6.83 10.43 0.29
C TRP A 209 7.15 8.96 0.53
N PHE A 210 8.31 8.68 1.10
CA PHE A 210 8.67 7.32 1.45
C PHE A 210 9.47 7.30 2.75
N ALA A 211 9.34 6.17 3.48
CA ALA A 211 10.10 5.90 4.70
C ALA A 211 10.48 4.44 4.77
N GLY A 212 11.62 4.16 5.36
CA GLY A 212 12.13 2.82 5.63
C GLY A 212 12.42 2.61 7.11
N SER A 213 11.93 1.51 7.67
CA SER A 213 12.29 1.06 9.00
C SER A 213 13.77 0.62 9.07
N LYS A 214 14.26 0.34 10.29
CA LYS A 214 15.62 -0.20 10.49
C LYS A 214 15.76 -1.68 10.11
N THR A 215 14.76 -2.29 9.54
CA THR A 215 14.79 -3.67 9.09
C THR A 215 15.86 -3.85 8.01
N LYS A 216 16.73 -4.85 8.19
CA LYS A 216 17.80 -5.15 7.22
C LYS A 216 17.23 -5.36 5.82
N GLY A 217 17.86 -4.74 4.83
CA GLY A 217 17.42 -4.76 3.43
C GLY A 217 16.41 -3.65 3.09
N ILE A 218 15.47 -3.32 3.97
CA ILE A 218 14.56 -2.18 3.81
C ILE A 218 15.34 -0.87 4.00
N PHE A 219 16.02 -0.71 5.15
CA PHE A 219 16.81 0.49 5.43
C PHE A 219 17.81 0.81 4.32
N GLU A 220 18.57 -0.21 3.87
CA GLU A 220 19.58 -0.05 2.82
C GLU A 220 18.97 0.35 1.46
N THR A 221 17.84 -0.27 1.09
CA THR A 221 17.22 0.00 -0.21
C THR A 221 16.44 1.30 -0.22
N THR A 222 15.82 1.68 0.89
CA THR A 222 15.12 2.96 1.02
C THR A 222 16.11 4.13 1.08
N GLY A 223 17.28 3.95 1.74
CA GLY A 223 18.36 4.93 1.68
C GLY A 223 18.85 5.19 0.25
N LYS A 224 19.06 4.13 -0.52
CA LYS A 224 19.45 4.25 -1.94
C LYS A 224 18.39 4.88 -2.84
N LEU A 225 17.13 4.86 -2.47
CA LEU A 225 16.09 5.55 -3.20
C LEU A 225 16.15 7.07 -2.94
N ALA A 226 16.67 7.47 -1.79
CA ALA A 226 16.82 8.88 -1.41
C ALA A 226 18.04 9.56 -2.04
N ASP A 227 19.09 8.80 -2.35
CA ASP A 227 20.33 9.25 -2.99
C ASP A 227 20.13 9.52 -4.49
#